data_49515fd66feda2880a22edba01a462d1
#
_entry.id   49515fd66feda2880a22edba01a462d1
#
_cell.length_a   1.000
_cell.length_b   1.000
_cell.length_c   1.000
_cell.angle_alpha   90.00
_cell.angle_beta   90.00
_cell.angle_gamma   90.00
#
_symmetry.space_group_name_H-M   'P 1'
#
loop_
_entity.id
_entity.type
_entity.pdbx_description
1 polymer ?
#
loop_
_entity_poly.entity_id
_entity_poly.type
_entity_poly.pdbx_seq_one_letter_code
_entity_poly.pdbx_strand_id
1 'polypeptide(L)'
;MAEILSELSSREPIFHRPEFGTTRTEFERMTAEDFWEVGASGRIYSRQFVLDSLEERFSAPHRDTWVTKDFRCQKLAEDVYLLTYTLIQDEVRVTRRATIWQKTSDSWKIDYHQGTVVED
;
A
#
# COMPACT_ATOMS: atom_id res chain seq x y z
N MET A 1 0.82 -16.01 -12.85
CA MET A 1 0.16 -14.73 -12.46
C MET A 1 -0.75 -14.87 -11.24
N ALA A 2 -1.49 -15.97 -11.11
CA ALA A 2 -2.33 -16.19 -9.94
C ALA A 2 -1.53 -16.18 -8.62
N GLU A 3 -0.32 -16.69 -8.64
CA GLU A 3 0.54 -16.72 -7.46
C GLU A 3 0.98 -15.30 -7.06
N ILE A 4 1.30 -14.46 -8.03
CA ILE A 4 1.67 -13.06 -7.77
C ILE A 4 0.48 -12.29 -7.23
N LEU A 5 -0.70 -12.47 -7.84
CA LEU A 5 -1.92 -11.83 -7.36
C LEU A 5 -2.19 -12.20 -5.89
N SER A 6 -2.10 -13.48 -5.55
CA SER A 6 -2.33 -13.96 -4.19
C SER A 6 -1.32 -13.37 -3.22
N GLU A 7 -0.03 -13.36 -3.59
CA GLU A 7 1.04 -12.82 -2.75
C GLU A 7 0.84 -11.34 -2.47
N LEU A 8 0.60 -10.53 -3.51
CA LEU A 8 0.45 -9.10 -3.35
C LEU A 8 -0.85 -8.73 -2.66
N SER A 9 -1.94 -9.45 -2.95
CA SER A 9 -3.22 -9.21 -2.27
C SER A 9 -3.09 -9.43 -0.76
N SER A 10 -2.29 -10.40 -0.34
CA SER A 10 -2.08 -10.69 1.08
C SER A 10 -1.31 -9.59 1.81
N ARG A 11 -0.65 -8.70 1.09
CA ARG A 11 0.14 -7.60 1.65
C ARG A 11 -0.64 -6.30 1.78
N GLU A 12 -1.78 -6.17 1.11
CA GLU A 12 -2.55 -4.92 1.10
C GLU A 12 -3.74 -4.97 2.06
N PRO A 13 -4.12 -3.87 2.67
CA PRO A 13 -3.48 -2.56 2.61
C PRO A 13 -2.19 -2.56 3.44
N ILE A 14 -1.06 -2.42 2.78
CA ILE A 14 0.26 -2.68 3.39
C ILE A 14 0.53 -1.79 4.62
N PHE A 15 0.13 -0.54 4.58
CA PHE A 15 0.39 0.37 5.68
C PHE A 15 -0.61 0.23 6.84
N HIS A 16 -1.53 -0.74 6.74
CA HIS A 16 -2.48 -1.09 7.79
C HIS A 16 -2.23 -2.50 8.33
N ARG A 17 -1.14 -3.14 7.92
CA ARG A 17 -0.79 -4.51 8.32
C ARG A 17 0.48 -4.52 9.18
N PRO A 18 0.34 -4.49 10.51
CA PRO A 18 1.51 -4.47 11.39
C PRO A 18 2.39 -5.71 11.29
N GLU A 19 1.85 -6.81 10.78
CA GLU A 19 2.63 -8.03 10.60
C GLU A 19 3.78 -7.87 9.61
N PHE A 20 3.72 -6.87 8.70
CA PHE A 20 4.79 -6.60 7.74
C PHE A 20 5.79 -5.57 8.24
N GLY A 21 5.47 -4.84 9.29
CA GLY A 21 6.38 -3.88 9.89
C GLY A 21 5.67 -2.75 10.61
N THR A 22 6.29 -2.29 11.68
CA THR A 22 5.79 -1.18 12.49
C THR A 22 6.87 -0.16 12.83
N THR A 23 8.11 -0.38 12.38
CA THR A 23 9.24 0.49 12.70
C THR A 23 9.72 1.24 11.45
N ARG A 24 10.42 2.35 11.68
CA ARG A 24 10.99 3.16 10.61
C ARG A 24 11.86 2.31 9.67
N THR A 25 12.71 1.48 10.22
CA THR A 25 13.60 0.61 9.43
C THR A 25 12.80 -0.34 8.55
N GLU A 26 11.71 -0.91 9.08
CA GLU A 26 10.86 -1.81 8.32
C GLU A 26 10.12 -1.06 7.21
N PHE A 27 9.62 0.15 7.48
CA PHE A 27 8.99 0.97 6.45
C PHE A 27 9.95 1.35 5.33
N GLU A 28 11.21 1.62 5.69
CA GLU A 28 12.24 1.91 4.69
C GLU A 28 12.51 0.70 3.80
N ARG A 29 12.49 -0.51 4.36
CA ARG A 29 12.71 -1.73 3.59
C ARG A 29 11.58 -2.05 2.63
N MET A 30 10.35 -1.69 2.96
CA MET A 30 9.20 -2.03 2.12
C MET A 30 8.87 -0.94 1.08
N THR A 31 9.62 0.17 1.07
CA THR A 31 9.42 1.25 0.10
C THR A 31 10.70 1.44 -0.72
N ALA A 32 10.53 1.65 -2.04
CA ALA A 32 11.65 2.00 -2.89
C ALA A 32 12.18 3.38 -2.51
N GLU A 33 13.44 3.64 -2.81
CA GLU A 33 14.06 4.92 -2.52
C GLU A 33 13.31 6.09 -3.15
N ASP A 34 12.74 5.87 -4.34
CA ASP A 34 11.98 6.88 -5.07
C ASP A 34 10.48 6.83 -4.81
N PHE A 35 10.05 6.09 -3.81
CA PHE A 35 8.64 5.94 -3.50
C PHE A 35 7.96 7.29 -3.28
N TRP A 36 6.74 7.43 -3.79
CA TRP A 36 5.88 8.57 -3.53
C TRP A 36 4.42 8.12 -3.63
N GLU A 37 3.51 8.97 -3.18
CA GLU A 37 2.12 8.60 -3.05
C GLU A 37 1.21 9.77 -3.42
N VAL A 38 0.06 9.46 -4.00
CA VAL A 38 -1.04 10.42 -4.13
C VAL A 38 -2.15 9.94 -3.22
N GLY A 39 -2.50 10.75 -2.23
CA GLY A 39 -3.57 10.42 -1.30
C GLY A 39 -4.95 10.60 -1.92
N ALA A 40 -5.97 10.12 -1.22
CA ALA A 40 -7.35 10.16 -1.70
C ALA A 40 -7.88 11.57 -1.91
N SER A 41 -7.27 12.58 -1.28
CA SER A 41 -7.61 13.99 -1.47
C SER A 41 -7.00 14.60 -2.74
N GLY A 42 -6.11 13.86 -3.41
CA GLY A 42 -5.35 14.35 -4.55
C GLY A 42 -4.01 14.95 -4.17
N ARG A 43 -3.69 15.03 -2.87
CA ARG A 43 -2.42 15.60 -2.41
C ARG A 43 -1.27 14.64 -2.69
N ILE A 44 -0.14 15.20 -3.13
CA ILE A 44 1.08 14.44 -3.38
C ILE A 44 1.92 14.38 -2.11
N TYR A 45 2.38 13.18 -1.75
CA TYR A 45 3.21 12.96 -0.57
C TYR A 45 4.54 12.34 -0.95
N SER A 46 5.62 12.88 -0.39
CA SER A 46 6.96 12.32 -0.56
C SER A 46 7.11 11.06 0.28
N ARG A 47 8.14 10.26 -0.05
CA ARG A 47 8.51 9.10 0.77
C ARG A 47 8.73 9.52 2.23
N GLN A 48 9.48 10.60 2.44
CA GLN A 48 9.79 11.09 3.78
C GLN A 48 8.51 11.38 4.57
N PHE A 49 7.55 12.07 3.95
CA PHE A 49 6.28 12.39 4.61
C PHE A 49 5.51 11.13 4.97
N VAL A 50 5.44 10.16 4.06
CA VAL A 50 4.72 8.91 4.30
C VAL A 50 5.37 8.13 5.45
N LEU A 51 6.70 8.02 5.44
CA LEU A 51 7.40 7.31 6.50
C LEU A 51 7.24 7.96 7.86
N ASP A 52 7.29 9.29 7.92
CA ASP A 52 7.06 10.04 9.16
C ASP A 52 5.64 9.83 9.68
N SER A 53 4.66 9.84 8.78
CA SER A 53 3.24 9.63 9.14
C SER A 53 3.01 8.22 9.69
N LEU A 54 3.63 7.22 9.09
CA LEU A 54 3.51 5.83 9.54
C LEU A 54 4.15 5.64 10.91
N GLU A 55 5.32 6.23 11.13
CA GLU A 55 6.01 6.15 12.40
C GLU A 55 5.16 6.76 13.51
N GLU A 56 4.55 7.91 13.26
CA GLU A 56 3.63 8.55 14.20
C GLU A 56 2.40 7.69 14.46
N ARG A 57 1.80 7.13 13.42
CA ARG A 57 0.61 6.27 13.56
C ARG A 57 0.88 5.06 14.44
N PHE A 58 2.01 4.39 14.24
CA PHE A 58 2.34 3.18 14.99
C PHE A 58 3.01 3.45 16.34
N SER A 59 3.21 4.70 16.72
CA SER A 59 3.75 5.05 18.04
C SER A 59 2.71 4.91 19.15
N ALA A 60 1.43 4.78 18.81
CA ALA A 60 0.33 4.64 19.75
C ALA A 60 -0.59 3.50 19.33
N PRO A 61 -1.34 2.89 20.28
CA PRO A 61 -2.33 1.88 19.92
C PRO A 61 -3.32 2.43 18.92
N HIS A 62 -3.56 1.69 17.85
CA HIS A 62 -4.44 2.11 16.79
C HIS A 62 -5.24 0.91 16.30
N ARG A 63 -6.54 1.12 16.11
CA ARG A 63 -7.43 0.11 15.53
C ARG A 63 -8.18 0.74 14.38
N ASP A 64 -8.15 0.06 13.24
CA ASP A 64 -9.03 0.38 12.14
C ASP A 64 -9.65 -0.92 11.66
N THR A 65 -10.86 -0.82 11.13
CA THR A 65 -11.51 -1.94 10.48
C THR A 65 -11.43 -1.69 8.97
N TRP A 66 -11.15 -2.75 8.23
CA TRP A 66 -11.06 -2.62 6.78
C TRP A 66 -11.39 -3.94 6.10
N VAL A 67 -11.89 -3.82 4.87
CA VAL A 67 -12.16 -4.96 4.00
C VAL A 67 -11.61 -4.62 2.63
N THR A 68 -11.04 -5.59 1.97
CA THR A 68 -10.53 -5.45 0.61
C THR A 68 -11.33 -6.32 -0.35
N LYS A 69 -11.47 -5.85 -1.59
CA LYS A 69 -12.13 -6.63 -2.65
C LYS A 69 -11.69 -6.16 -4.03
N ASP A 70 -12.08 -6.91 -5.05
CA ASP A 70 -11.86 -6.56 -6.46
C ASP A 70 -10.38 -6.42 -6.84
N PHE A 71 -9.56 -7.32 -6.35
CA PHE A 71 -8.13 -7.30 -6.68
C PHE A 71 -7.88 -7.64 -8.14
N ARG A 72 -7.02 -6.83 -8.78
CA ARG A 72 -6.48 -7.10 -10.12
C ARG A 72 -4.98 -6.86 -10.10
N CYS A 73 -4.24 -7.69 -10.82
CA CYS A 73 -2.79 -7.58 -10.93
C CYS A 73 -2.38 -7.59 -12.39
N GLN A 74 -1.50 -6.66 -12.77
CA GLN A 74 -0.99 -6.56 -14.12
C GLN A 74 0.53 -6.45 -14.08
N LYS A 75 1.21 -7.29 -14.86
CA LYS A 75 2.66 -7.20 -14.99
C LYS A 75 3.00 -6.03 -15.91
N LEU A 76 3.79 -5.09 -15.43
CA LEU A 76 4.20 -3.92 -16.19
C LEU A 76 5.56 -4.11 -16.86
N ALA A 77 6.46 -4.79 -16.18
CA ALA A 77 7.80 -5.07 -16.66
C ALA A 77 8.33 -6.27 -15.86
N GLU A 78 9.55 -6.70 -16.14
CA GLU A 78 10.14 -7.78 -15.34
C GLU A 78 10.21 -7.34 -13.87
N ASP A 79 9.67 -8.16 -12.98
CA ASP A 79 9.64 -7.92 -11.54
C ASP A 79 8.86 -6.66 -11.11
N VAL A 80 8.02 -6.09 -11.99
CA VAL A 80 7.22 -4.90 -11.68
C VAL A 80 5.75 -5.17 -11.98
N TYR A 81 4.88 -4.92 -11.00
CA TYR A 81 3.46 -5.25 -11.08
C TYR A 81 2.59 -4.11 -10.58
N LEU A 82 1.47 -3.89 -11.26
CA LEU A 82 0.42 -2.99 -10.80
C LEU A 82 -0.65 -3.82 -10.13
N LEU A 83 -0.94 -3.53 -8.87
CA LEU A 83 -2.04 -4.14 -8.13
C LEU A 83 -3.09 -3.07 -7.87
N THR A 84 -4.34 -3.37 -8.22
CA THR A 84 -5.46 -2.46 -7.92
C THR A 84 -6.50 -3.22 -7.10
N TYR A 85 -7.21 -2.48 -6.24
CA TYR A 85 -8.26 -3.07 -5.43
C TYR A 85 -9.15 -1.98 -4.84
N THR A 86 -10.22 -2.42 -4.18
CA THR A 86 -11.11 -1.54 -3.44
C THR A 86 -10.89 -1.75 -1.96
N LEU A 87 -10.73 -0.67 -1.22
CA LEU A 87 -10.59 -0.69 0.24
C LEU A 87 -11.80 -0.02 0.87
N ILE A 88 -12.43 -0.71 1.82
CA ILE A 88 -13.55 -0.17 2.60
C ILE A 88 -13.06 -0.05 4.04
N GLN A 89 -13.02 1.17 4.56
CA GLN A 89 -12.56 1.46 5.92
C GLN A 89 -13.73 1.89 6.79
N ASP A 90 -13.77 1.35 7.99
CA ASP A 90 -14.79 1.69 9.00
C ASP A 90 -16.21 1.56 8.44
N GLU A 91 -16.41 0.61 7.54
CA GLU A 91 -17.69 0.26 6.91
C GLU A 91 -18.26 1.32 5.96
N VAL A 92 -17.67 2.51 5.90
CA VAL A 92 -18.28 3.63 5.16
C VAL A 92 -17.36 4.27 4.13
N ARG A 93 -16.05 4.29 4.36
CA ARG A 93 -15.13 4.99 3.47
C ARG A 93 -14.62 4.02 2.39
N VAL A 94 -15.04 4.25 1.16
CA VAL A 94 -14.65 3.41 0.02
C VAL A 94 -13.61 4.14 -0.82
N THR A 95 -12.48 3.49 -1.06
CA THR A 95 -11.44 4.03 -1.94
C THR A 95 -11.02 2.98 -2.96
N ARG A 96 -10.68 3.42 -4.17
CA ARG A 96 -9.99 2.61 -5.17
C ARG A 96 -8.51 2.83 -4.97
N ARG A 97 -7.75 1.75 -4.90
CA ARG A 97 -6.32 1.81 -4.60
C ARG A 97 -5.50 1.18 -5.69
N ALA A 98 -4.32 1.76 -5.93
CA ALA A 98 -3.35 1.25 -6.88
C ALA A 98 -1.98 1.29 -6.25
N THR A 99 -1.24 0.18 -6.35
CA THR A 99 0.11 0.07 -5.83
C THR A 99 0.99 -0.52 -6.92
N ILE A 100 2.13 0.09 -7.16
CA ILE A 100 3.16 -0.49 -8.03
C ILE A 100 4.16 -1.19 -7.14
N TRP A 101 4.25 -2.51 -7.30
CA TRP A 101 5.13 -3.38 -6.53
C TRP A 101 6.32 -3.80 -7.37
N GLN A 102 7.48 -3.80 -6.76
CA GLN A 102 8.72 -4.28 -7.36
C GLN A 102 9.21 -5.49 -6.57
N LYS A 103 9.46 -6.59 -7.28
CA LYS A 103 10.05 -7.77 -6.67
C LYS A 103 11.55 -7.58 -6.57
N THR A 104 12.11 -7.78 -5.37
CA THR A 104 13.53 -7.75 -5.13
C THR A 104 14.04 -9.18 -4.96
N SER A 105 15.35 -9.36 -4.75
CA SER A 105 15.92 -10.71 -4.57
C SER A 105 15.31 -11.45 -3.38
N ASP A 106 14.92 -10.74 -2.33
CA ASP A 106 14.45 -11.36 -1.08
C ASP A 106 13.00 -11.07 -0.76
N SER A 107 12.41 -10.03 -1.34
CA SER A 107 11.10 -9.57 -0.89
C SER A 107 10.44 -8.67 -1.94
N TRP A 108 9.63 -7.74 -1.49
CA TRP A 108 8.88 -6.80 -2.31
C TRP A 108 9.06 -5.39 -1.80
N LYS A 109 9.08 -4.42 -2.72
CA LYS A 109 9.08 -2.99 -2.39
C LYS A 109 7.98 -2.29 -3.16
N ILE A 110 7.47 -1.21 -2.57
CA ILE A 110 6.46 -0.36 -3.21
C ILE A 110 7.17 0.78 -3.90
N ASP A 111 6.89 0.98 -5.19
CA ASP A 111 7.41 2.13 -5.94
C ASP A 111 6.46 3.32 -5.88
N TYR A 112 5.15 3.06 -5.84
CA TYR A 112 4.13 4.09 -5.91
C TYR A 112 2.81 3.58 -5.35
N HIS A 113 2.05 4.47 -4.72
CA HIS A 113 0.71 4.16 -4.23
C HIS A 113 -0.23 5.33 -4.50
N GLN A 114 -1.47 5.03 -4.84
CA GLN A 114 -2.51 6.04 -5.02
C GLN A 114 -3.85 5.53 -4.53
N GLY A 115 -4.57 6.41 -3.83
CA GLY A 115 -5.94 6.16 -3.43
C GLY A 115 -6.86 7.21 -4.01
N THR A 116 -8.10 6.82 -4.33
CA THR A 116 -9.12 7.73 -4.85
C THR A 116 -10.44 7.40 -4.16
N VAL A 117 -11.06 8.39 -3.56
CA VAL A 117 -12.37 8.21 -2.92
C VAL A 117 -13.43 7.93 -3.97
N VAL A 118 -14.26 6.92 -3.72
CA VAL A 118 -15.42 6.63 -4.57
C VAL A 118 -16.56 7.53 -4.11
N GLU A 119 -17.09 8.30 -5.04
CA GLU A 119 -18.25 9.17 -4.80
C GLU A 119 -19.46 8.60 -5.52
N ASP A 120 -20.60 8.68 -4.87
CA ASP A 120 -21.88 8.23 -5.43
C ASP A 120 -22.58 9.37 -6.19
#